data_185d99644904cb366e0a01a5874fffe2
#
_entry.id   185d99644904cb366e0a01a5874fffe2
#
_cell.length_a   1.000
_cell.length_b   1.000
_cell.length_c   1.000
_cell.angle_alpha   90.00
_cell.angle_beta   90.00
_cell.angle_gamma   90.00
#
_symmetry.space_group_name_H-M   'P 1'
#
loop_
_entity.id
_entity.type
_entity.pdbx_description
1 polymer ?
#
loop_
_entity_poly.entity_id
_entity_poly.type
_entity_poly.pdbx_seq_one_letter_code
_entity_poly.pdbx_strand_id
1 'polypeptide(L)'
;MMLKIPLPIAWLVGLAVLIVGCSGSQETATSEATVSSSTNAVSTDPQVNAILQQSCYECHSTGGSAPWYAAVSPTHLAANSARRVLNFSDWQTYGEQKRAEALKNIERSISAGSMPPGDYTALDHSARLTDDQKQALLKWASQPAVSAH
;
A
#
# COMPACT_ATOMS: atom_id res chain seq x y z
N MET A 1 -60.25 -19.11 -27.21
CA MET A 1 -61.04 -17.87 -27.05
C MET A 1 -60.09 -16.73 -27.37
N MET A 2 -60.17 -16.21 -28.60
CA MET A 2 -59.32 -15.16 -29.17
C MET A 2 -59.77 -13.81 -28.67
N LEU A 3 -58.82 -12.99 -28.21
CA LEU A 3 -59.09 -11.56 -28.07
C LEU A 3 -57.98 -10.77 -28.79
N LYS A 4 -58.39 -10.27 -29.96
CA LYS A 4 -57.66 -9.30 -30.77
C LYS A 4 -57.84 -7.92 -30.14
N ILE A 5 -56.76 -7.17 -29.98
CA ILE A 5 -56.79 -5.75 -29.65
C ILE A 5 -56.13 -4.98 -30.80
N PRO A 6 -56.79 -3.98 -31.38
CA PRO A 6 -56.26 -3.23 -32.53
C PRO A 6 -55.39 -2.05 -32.09
N LEU A 7 -54.38 -1.75 -32.92
CA LEU A 7 -53.67 -0.46 -32.92
C LEU A 7 -54.56 0.67 -33.43
N PRO A 8 -54.35 1.89 -32.99
CA PRO A 8 -54.23 3.03 -33.91
C PRO A 8 -52.98 3.84 -33.66
N ILE A 9 -52.06 3.93 -34.63
CA ILE A 9 -51.94 5.03 -35.62
C ILE A 9 -51.64 6.41 -34.99
N ALA A 10 -50.40 6.84 -35.23
CA ALA A 10 -49.91 8.18 -35.55
C ALA A 10 -50.11 9.34 -34.56
N TRP A 11 -49.00 9.81 -34.07
CA TRP A 11 -48.77 11.27 -34.02
C TRP A 11 -47.26 11.52 -34.24
N LEU A 12 -46.95 11.95 -35.48
CA LEU A 12 -45.71 12.62 -35.88
C LEU A 12 -45.78 14.05 -35.33
N VAL A 13 -44.95 14.39 -34.40
CA VAL A 13 -44.59 15.79 -34.15
C VAL A 13 -43.08 15.84 -34.06
N GLY A 14 -42.47 16.41 -35.10
CA GLY A 14 -41.05 16.69 -35.17
C GLY A 14 -40.68 17.78 -34.18
N LEU A 15 -39.68 17.50 -33.39
CA LEU A 15 -38.92 18.53 -32.68
C LEU A 15 -37.44 18.39 -33.04
N ALA A 16 -37.02 19.23 -33.99
CA ALA A 16 -35.63 19.41 -34.32
C ALA A 16 -34.91 20.06 -33.11
N VAL A 17 -34.19 19.27 -32.35
CA VAL A 17 -33.27 19.78 -31.34
C VAL A 17 -31.94 19.95 -32.02
N LEU A 18 -31.54 21.21 -32.26
CA LEU A 18 -30.21 21.60 -32.61
C LEU A 18 -29.26 21.18 -31.48
N ILE A 19 -28.50 20.11 -31.68
CA ILE A 19 -27.37 19.74 -30.83
C ILE A 19 -26.22 20.64 -31.22
N VAL A 20 -26.06 21.74 -30.48
CA VAL A 20 -24.82 22.53 -30.49
C VAL A 20 -23.74 21.60 -29.97
N GLY A 21 -22.83 21.24 -30.84
CA GLY A 21 -21.64 20.47 -30.52
C GLY A 21 -20.78 21.17 -29.51
N CYS A 22 -20.83 20.72 -28.27
CA CYS A 22 -19.80 21.03 -27.30
C CYS A 22 -18.72 19.97 -27.49
N SER A 23 -17.70 20.29 -28.27
CA SER A 23 -16.43 19.55 -28.28
C SER A 23 -15.81 19.66 -26.89
N GLY A 24 -16.25 18.82 -25.99
CA GLY A 24 -15.55 18.59 -24.73
C GLY A 24 -14.30 17.80 -25.03
N SER A 25 -13.16 18.48 -25.07
CA SER A 25 -11.85 17.84 -24.95
C SER A 25 -11.88 16.97 -23.71
N GLN A 26 -11.76 15.66 -23.90
CA GLN A 26 -11.43 14.74 -22.81
C GLN A 26 -10.01 15.11 -22.36
N GLU A 27 -9.94 15.98 -21.37
CA GLU A 27 -8.78 16.06 -20.53
C GLU A 27 -8.68 14.71 -19.82
N THR A 28 -7.72 13.93 -20.29
CA THR A 28 -7.19 12.80 -19.53
C THR A 28 -6.70 13.38 -18.22
N ALA A 29 -7.54 13.33 -17.21
CA ALA A 29 -7.13 13.61 -15.84
C ALA A 29 -6.11 12.53 -15.49
N THR A 30 -4.85 12.78 -15.81
CA THR A 30 -3.72 12.18 -15.12
C THR A 30 -3.89 12.62 -13.68
N SER A 31 -4.43 11.74 -12.86
CA SER A 31 -4.43 11.88 -11.42
C SER A 31 -2.96 11.87 -10.99
N GLU A 32 -2.34 13.03 -11.03
CA GLU A 32 -1.15 13.28 -10.22
C GLU A 32 -1.61 13.13 -8.77
N ALA A 33 -1.50 11.89 -8.30
CA ALA A 33 -1.46 11.64 -6.88
C ALA A 33 -0.32 12.51 -6.36
N THR A 34 -0.66 13.63 -5.78
CA THR A 34 0.24 14.47 -5.00
C THR A 34 0.77 13.56 -3.89
N VAL A 35 1.91 12.92 -4.15
CA VAL A 35 2.66 12.18 -3.15
C VAL A 35 3.10 13.22 -2.16
N SER A 36 2.32 13.37 -1.09
CA SER A 36 2.78 14.06 0.10
C SER A 36 4.06 13.35 0.51
N SER A 37 5.19 13.93 0.19
CA SER A 37 6.50 13.48 0.68
C SER A 37 6.44 13.58 2.20
N SER A 38 6.02 12.50 2.84
CA SER A 38 6.07 12.43 4.28
C SER A 38 7.55 12.50 4.64
N THR A 39 7.93 13.49 5.42
CA THR A 39 9.31 13.74 5.89
C THR A 39 9.92 12.54 6.62
N ASN A 40 9.16 11.48 6.85
CA ASN A 40 9.56 10.24 7.52
C ASN A 40 9.58 9.02 6.59
N ALA A 41 9.58 9.21 5.26
CA ALA A 41 9.64 8.10 4.33
C ALA A 41 10.95 7.31 4.49
N VAL A 42 10.85 6.00 4.57
CA VAL A 42 11.99 5.08 4.70
C VAL A 42 12.70 4.90 3.35
N SER A 43 11.95 4.99 2.27
CA SER A 43 12.43 4.86 0.90
C SER A 43 11.95 6.04 0.05
N THR A 44 12.70 6.36 -0.99
CA THR A 44 12.25 7.29 -2.06
C THR A 44 11.23 6.65 -2.99
N ASP A 45 11.11 5.31 -2.97
CA ASP A 45 10.13 4.56 -3.76
C ASP A 45 8.79 4.49 -2.99
N PRO A 46 7.70 5.10 -3.53
CA PRO A 46 6.39 5.07 -2.90
C PRO A 46 5.82 3.65 -2.73
N GLN A 47 6.12 2.75 -3.67
CA GLN A 47 5.68 1.36 -3.61
C GLN A 47 6.32 0.64 -2.42
N VAL A 48 7.61 0.81 -2.21
CA VAL A 48 8.31 0.26 -1.04
C VAL A 48 7.72 0.79 0.26
N ASN A 49 7.49 2.11 0.36
CA ASN A 49 6.89 2.68 1.55
C ASN A 49 5.48 2.13 1.83
N ALA A 50 4.64 1.95 0.80
CA ALA A 50 3.32 1.35 0.95
C ALA A 50 3.40 -0.09 1.47
N ILE A 51 4.32 -0.89 0.95
CA ILE A 51 4.53 -2.28 1.41
C ILE A 51 5.02 -2.30 2.87
N LEU A 52 5.96 -1.44 3.23
CA LEU A 52 6.45 -1.35 4.60
C LEU A 52 5.35 -0.96 5.58
N GLN A 53 4.50 0.00 5.22
CA GLN A 53 3.35 0.41 6.03
C GLN A 53 2.36 -0.74 6.23
N GLN A 54 2.05 -1.46 5.16
CA GLN A 54 1.09 -2.56 5.18
C GLN A 54 1.56 -3.75 6.01
N SER A 55 2.84 -4.13 5.88
CA SER A 55 3.32 -5.44 6.32
C SER A 55 4.33 -5.40 7.48
N CYS A 56 4.90 -4.23 7.79
CA CYS A 56 6.02 -4.12 8.71
C CYS A 56 5.79 -3.12 9.86
N TYR A 57 5.17 -1.97 9.57
CA TYR A 57 5.11 -0.85 10.51
C TYR A 57 4.37 -1.16 11.80
N GLU A 58 3.41 -2.06 11.78
CA GLU A 58 2.69 -2.42 12.99
C GLU A 58 3.61 -2.92 14.10
N CYS A 59 4.57 -3.77 13.75
CA CYS A 59 5.56 -4.30 14.69
C CYS A 59 6.82 -3.43 14.76
N HIS A 60 7.22 -2.79 13.65
CA HIS A 60 8.50 -2.12 13.49
C HIS A 60 8.41 -0.59 13.46
N SER A 61 7.33 0.03 13.94
CA SER A 61 7.28 1.48 14.14
C SER A 61 6.63 1.86 15.46
N THR A 62 7.02 3.04 15.95
CA THR A 62 6.43 3.65 17.16
C THR A 62 5.12 4.32 16.75
N GLY A 63 4.00 3.90 17.29
CA GLY A 63 2.68 4.41 16.91
C GLY A 63 1.94 3.57 15.87
N GLY A 64 2.48 2.40 15.50
CA GLY A 64 1.70 1.37 14.84
C GLY A 64 0.47 1.06 15.71
N SER A 65 -0.72 1.11 15.10
CA SER A 65 -1.95 0.75 15.80
C SER A 65 -1.91 -0.75 16.04
N ALA A 66 -1.50 -1.15 17.25
CA ALA A 66 -1.59 -2.54 17.62
C ALA A 66 -3.05 -2.98 17.48
N PRO A 67 -3.38 -3.99 16.67
CA PRO A 67 -4.74 -4.43 16.51
C PRO A 67 -5.29 -4.92 17.85
N TRP A 68 -6.61 -4.94 17.98
CA TRP A 68 -7.29 -5.33 19.23
C TRP A 68 -6.83 -6.69 19.78
N TYR A 69 -6.45 -7.62 18.90
CA TYR A 69 -5.94 -8.93 19.30
C TYR A 69 -4.51 -8.88 19.89
N ALA A 70 -3.76 -7.83 19.63
CA ALA A 70 -2.42 -7.67 20.19
C ALA A 70 -2.43 -7.54 21.71
N ALA A 71 -3.52 -7.02 22.28
CA ALA A 71 -3.67 -6.90 23.73
C ALA A 71 -3.77 -8.27 24.44
N VAL A 72 -4.22 -9.30 23.73
CA VAL A 72 -4.44 -10.66 24.25
C VAL A 72 -3.52 -11.71 23.62
N SER A 73 -2.60 -11.29 22.78
CA SER A 73 -1.71 -12.15 22.00
C SER A 73 -0.23 -11.92 22.35
N PRO A 74 0.63 -12.95 22.26
CA PRO A 74 2.08 -12.81 22.35
C PRO A 74 2.68 -11.80 21.38
N THR A 75 1.95 -11.40 20.32
CA THR A 75 2.38 -10.43 19.31
C THR A 75 2.72 -9.06 19.89
N HIS A 76 2.08 -8.63 20.99
CA HIS A 76 2.43 -7.37 21.66
C HIS A 76 3.87 -7.38 22.21
N LEU A 77 4.30 -8.48 22.81
CA LEU A 77 5.68 -8.65 23.29
C LEU A 77 6.66 -8.75 22.10
N ALA A 78 6.24 -9.40 21.03
CA ALA A 78 7.01 -9.49 19.80
C ALA A 78 7.22 -8.11 19.16
N ALA A 79 6.19 -7.25 19.09
CA ALA A 79 6.29 -5.90 18.56
C ALA A 79 7.27 -5.03 19.38
N ASN A 80 7.26 -5.11 20.70
CA ASN A 80 8.22 -4.41 21.55
C ASN A 80 9.66 -4.87 21.31
N SER A 81 9.86 -6.16 21.05
CA SER A 81 11.16 -6.72 20.72
C SER A 81 11.58 -6.34 19.30
N ALA A 82 10.66 -6.34 18.35
CA ALA A 82 10.88 -5.94 16.97
C ALA A 82 11.39 -4.50 16.87
N ARG A 83 10.74 -3.55 17.57
CA ARG A 83 11.17 -2.13 17.62
C ARG A 83 12.55 -1.92 18.21
N ARG A 84 13.00 -2.76 19.13
CA ARG A 84 14.37 -2.68 19.65
C ARG A 84 15.43 -3.08 18.62
N VAL A 85 15.08 -3.98 17.73
CA VAL A 85 15.98 -4.43 16.64
C VAL A 85 15.93 -3.50 15.44
N LEU A 86 14.72 -3.13 15.01
CA LEU A 86 14.48 -2.25 13.88
C LEU A 86 13.25 -1.40 14.17
N ASN A 87 13.40 -0.07 14.14
CA ASN A 87 12.31 0.89 14.28
C ASN A 87 12.29 1.84 13.09
N PHE A 88 11.34 1.71 12.21
CA PHE A 88 11.20 2.58 11.05
C PHE A 88 10.87 4.03 11.41
N SER A 89 10.30 4.28 12.59
CA SER A 89 10.09 5.66 13.07
C SER A 89 11.40 6.39 13.33
N ASP A 90 12.48 5.66 13.60
CA ASP A 90 13.80 6.20 13.85
C ASP A 90 14.71 6.16 12.60
N TRP A 91 14.17 5.72 11.45
CA TRP A 91 14.94 5.46 10.24
C TRP A 91 15.83 6.62 9.81
N GLN A 92 15.30 7.84 9.86
CA GLN A 92 16.03 9.04 9.47
C GLN A 92 17.17 9.40 10.45
N THR A 93 17.10 8.90 11.67
CA THR A 93 18.15 9.11 12.69
C THR A 93 19.27 8.06 12.60
N TYR A 94 19.07 6.99 11.83
CA TYR A 94 20.10 5.96 11.66
C TYR A 94 21.27 6.49 10.84
N GLY A 95 22.48 6.36 11.37
CA GLY A 95 23.69 6.55 10.58
C GLY A 95 23.81 5.51 9.47
N GLU A 96 24.66 5.78 8.48
CA GLU A 96 24.85 4.95 7.29
C GLU A 96 25.11 3.47 7.62
N GLN A 97 26.01 3.20 8.55
CA GLN A 97 26.35 1.83 8.96
C GLN A 97 25.14 1.08 9.53
N LYS A 98 24.37 1.72 10.44
CA LYS A 98 23.18 1.12 11.03
C LYS A 98 22.10 0.88 10.00
N ARG A 99 21.95 1.79 9.04
CA ARG A 99 21.00 1.66 7.94
C ARG A 99 21.37 0.50 7.01
N ALA A 100 22.65 0.39 6.65
CA ALA A 100 23.13 -0.73 5.84
C ALA A 100 22.95 -2.08 6.53
N GLU A 101 23.20 -2.17 7.83
CA GLU A 101 22.93 -3.37 8.62
C GLU A 101 21.44 -3.72 8.67
N ALA A 102 20.58 -2.72 8.87
CA ALA A 102 19.13 -2.89 8.86
C ALA A 102 18.64 -3.43 7.51
N LEU A 103 19.09 -2.86 6.38
CA LEU A 103 18.75 -3.34 5.03
C LEU A 103 19.18 -4.80 4.82
N LYS A 104 20.41 -5.15 5.21
CA LYS A 104 20.90 -6.52 5.13
C LYS A 104 20.07 -7.51 5.97
N ASN A 105 19.61 -7.07 7.14
CA ASN A 105 18.76 -7.91 8.00
C ASN A 105 17.34 -8.06 7.42
N ILE A 106 16.78 -7.00 6.81
CA ILE A 106 15.50 -7.05 6.09
C ILE A 106 15.60 -8.04 4.92
N GLU A 107 16.63 -7.90 4.07
CA GLU A 107 16.87 -8.81 2.95
C GLU A 107 16.91 -10.28 3.40
N ARG A 108 17.70 -10.56 4.44
CA ARG A 108 17.83 -11.92 4.99
C ARG A 108 16.51 -12.47 5.51
N SER A 109 15.76 -11.66 6.25
CA SER A 109 14.50 -12.09 6.88
C SER A 109 13.39 -12.35 5.85
N ILE A 110 13.31 -11.51 4.81
CA ILE A 110 12.36 -11.69 3.70
C ILE A 110 12.74 -12.91 2.87
N SER A 111 14.02 -13.07 2.53
CA SER A 111 14.50 -14.23 1.76
C SER A 111 14.28 -15.56 2.50
N ALA A 112 14.44 -15.54 3.82
CA ALA A 112 14.16 -16.71 4.66
C ALA A 112 12.67 -16.96 4.93
N GLY A 113 11.78 -16.04 4.52
CA GLY A 113 10.34 -16.11 4.81
C GLY A 113 10.00 -15.99 6.30
N SER A 114 10.91 -15.46 7.12
CA SER A 114 10.69 -15.28 8.56
C SER A 114 9.93 -13.98 8.89
N MET A 115 9.85 -13.04 7.94
CA MET A 115 9.12 -11.78 8.06
C MET A 115 8.24 -11.53 6.83
N PRO A 116 6.98 -11.10 7.02
CA PRO A 116 6.27 -11.05 8.31
C PRO A 116 6.06 -12.46 8.91
N PRO A 117 5.94 -12.60 10.25
CA PRO A 117 5.76 -13.90 10.88
C PRO A 117 4.48 -14.61 10.44
N GLY A 118 4.54 -15.94 10.30
CA GLY A 118 3.40 -16.72 9.80
C GLY A 118 2.18 -16.71 10.72
N ASP A 119 2.38 -16.68 12.03
CA ASP A 119 1.34 -16.56 13.04
C ASP A 119 0.64 -15.18 12.98
N TYR A 120 1.40 -14.12 12.74
CA TYR A 120 0.85 -12.78 12.51
C TYR A 120 0.01 -12.74 11.22
N THR A 121 0.56 -13.21 10.09
CA THR A 121 -0.15 -13.21 8.80
C THR A 121 -1.29 -14.22 8.71
N ALA A 122 -1.41 -15.13 9.66
CA ALA A 122 -2.59 -15.98 9.82
C ALA A 122 -3.78 -15.22 10.42
N LEU A 123 -3.50 -14.22 11.25
CA LEU A 123 -4.51 -13.34 11.86
C LEU A 123 -4.80 -12.12 10.98
N ASP A 124 -3.76 -11.55 10.38
CA ASP A 124 -3.88 -10.43 9.43
C ASP A 124 -3.37 -10.85 8.04
N HIS A 125 -4.31 -11.28 7.22
CA HIS A 125 -3.99 -11.70 5.84
C HIS A 125 -3.52 -10.53 4.96
N SER A 126 -3.86 -9.29 5.29
CA SER A 126 -3.45 -8.11 4.52
C SER A 126 -1.95 -7.83 4.66
N ALA A 127 -1.34 -8.24 5.76
CA ALA A 127 0.09 -8.09 5.98
C ALA A 127 0.94 -9.12 5.23
N ARG A 128 0.31 -10.09 4.54
CA ARG A 128 0.99 -11.13 3.78
C ARG A 128 1.60 -10.55 2.51
N LEU A 129 2.90 -10.73 2.34
CA LEU A 129 3.60 -10.26 1.13
C LEU A 129 3.29 -11.15 -0.07
N THR A 130 2.93 -10.54 -1.19
CA THR A 130 2.94 -11.20 -2.50
C THR A 130 4.37 -11.40 -3.00
N ASP A 131 4.56 -12.22 -4.04
CA ASP A 131 5.89 -12.45 -4.59
C ASP A 131 6.46 -11.17 -5.24
N ASP A 132 5.62 -10.35 -5.88
CA ASP A 132 6.03 -9.05 -6.43
C ASP A 132 6.45 -8.08 -5.33
N GLN A 133 5.73 -8.04 -4.21
CA GLN A 133 6.09 -7.21 -3.06
C GLN A 133 7.40 -7.66 -2.41
N LYS A 134 7.63 -8.97 -2.31
CA LYS A 134 8.92 -9.51 -1.83
C LYS A 134 10.05 -9.07 -2.74
N GLN A 135 9.89 -9.20 -4.06
CA GLN A 135 10.90 -8.79 -5.03
C GLN A 135 11.19 -7.27 -4.94
N ALA A 136 10.16 -6.44 -4.81
CA ALA A 136 10.34 -5.00 -4.64
C ALA A 136 11.15 -4.67 -3.37
N LEU A 137 10.83 -5.30 -2.24
CA LEU A 137 11.56 -5.13 -0.98
C LEU A 137 13.00 -5.63 -1.07
N LEU A 138 13.24 -6.79 -1.67
CA LEU A 138 14.59 -7.35 -1.85
C LEU A 138 15.44 -6.46 -2.74
N LYS A 139 14.87 -5.95 -3.84
CA LYS A 139 15.54 -5.00 -4.73
C LYS A 139 15.90 -3.71 -3.98
N TRP A 140 14.99 -3.17 -3.18
CA TRP A 140 15.24 -1.99 -2.37
C TRP A 140 16.31 -2.24 -1.31
N ALA A 141 16.23 -3.36 -0.58
CA ALA A 141 17.15 -3.69 0.51
C ALA A 141 18.58 -3.98 0.02
N SER A 142 18.76 -4.42 -1.23
CA SER A 142 20.06 -4.65 -1.85
C SER A 142 20.76 -3.38 -2.35
N GLN A 143 20.05 -2.23 -2.34
CA GLN A 143 20.66 -0.96 -2.76
C GLN A 143 21.62 -0.44 -1.68
N PRO A 144 22.71 0.26 -2.08
CA PRO A 144 23.55 0.96 -1.12
C PRO A 144 22.70 1.88 -0.23
N ALA A 145 23.00 1.92 1.06
CA ALA A 145 22.35 2.84 1.98
C ALA A 145 22.72 4.28 1.60
N VAL A 146 22.01 4.84 0.62
CA VAL A 146 22.25 6.22 0.21
C VAL A 146 21.69 7.11 1.30
N SER A 147 22.52 8.00 1.82
CA SER A 147 22.08 9.04 2.74
C SER A 147 20.96 9.84 2.08
N ALA A 148 19.74 9.76 2.60
CA ALA A 148 18.71 10.69 2.23
C ALA A 148 19.13 12.07 2.77
N HIS A 149 19.57 12.92 1.87
CA HIS A 149 19.83 14.34 2.14
C HIS A 149 18.54 15.11 2.01
#